data_a7b5897c5fb55354f9a92261bc010b23
#
_entry.id   a7b5897c5fb55354f9a92261bc010b23
#
_cell.length_a   1.000
_cell.length_b   1.000
_cell.length_c   1.000
_cell.angle_alpha   90.00
_cell.angle_beta   90.00
_cell.angle_gamma   90.00
#
_symmetry.space_group_name_H-M   'P 1'
#
loop_
_entity.id
_entity.type
_entity.pdbx_description
1 polymer ?
#
loop_
_entity_poly.entity_id
_entity_poly.type
_entity_poly.pdbx_seq_one_letter_code
_entity_poly.pdbx_strand_id
1 'polypeptide(L)'
;MREWFENEAFWRGMYPFLFDERRFAVAAEEVRKIVKLTGVRQGTVLDLCCGPGRHSVVLAKRGFQVTGVDRTRFLLSKARRRARTVRVRVEFVESDVRDFVRPGAYRLALNLFTAFGYFDKKDDDRLVLRNIFESLQPRGVCVFDVCGKERLAKFFSGTDSERLADGTLLIRTYEVFDDWTRVRNEWIFLKGNRARRFQFHQTVYSGQELKDLLRQTGFTEVKLYGDLDGQPFGPDPPRLVAVARK
;
A
#
# COMPACT_ATOMS: atom_id res chain seq x y z
N MET A 1 -17.88 -10.81 -11.28
CA MET A 1 -18.23 -10.48 -9.87
C MET A 1 -17.49 -9.20 -9.51
N ARG A 2 -18.08 -8.28 -8.75
CA ARG A 2 -17.42 -7.02 -8.37
C ARG A 2 -16.37 -7.31 -7.29
N GLU A 3 -15.13 -6.85 -7.48
CA GLU A 3 -14.05 -7.06 -6.50
C GLU A 3 -14.31 -6.22 -5.24
N TRP A 4 -13.91 -6.72 -4.07
CA TRP A 4 -14.25 -6.09 -2.78
C TRP A 4 -13.73 -4.64 -2.66
N PHE A 5 -12.55 -4.34 -3.23
CA PHE A 5 -11.95 -3.00 -3.22
C PHE A 5 -12.65 -2.00 -4.15
N GLU A 6 -13.58 -2.46 -5.00
CA GLU A 6 -14.44 -1.60 -5.80
C GLU A 6 -15.63 -1.04 -5.01
N ASN A 7 -15.87 -1.57 -3.82
CA ASN A 7 -16.99 -1.14 -2.99
C ASN A 7 -16.63 0.15 -2.24
N GLU A 8 -17.14 1.29 -2.73
CA GLU A 8 -16.92 2.59 -2.08
C GLU A 8 -17.48 2.66 -0.65
N ALA A 9 -18.55 1.93 -0.36
CA ALA A 9 -19.14 1.85 0.99
C ALA A 9 -18.17 1.18 1.98
N PHE A 10 -17.38 0.20 1.52
CA PHE A 10 -16.28 -0.39 2.29
C PHE A 10 -15.27 0.69 2.70
N TRP A 11 -14.76 1.45 1.74
CA TRP A 11 -13.76 2.49 2.00
C TRP A 11 -14.28 3.60 2.91
N ARG A 12 -15.55 4.01 2.73
CA ARG A 12 -16.20 4.99 3.61
C ARG A 12 -16.31 4.49 5.05
N GLY A 13 -16.73 3.23 5.20
CA GLY A 13 -16.89 2.58 6.52
C GLY A 13 -15.56 2.34 7.23
N MET A 14 -14.53 1.93 6.48
CA MET A 14 -13.22 1.61 7.00
C MET A 14 -12.28 2.83 7.17
N TYR A 15 -12.63 3.97 6.56
CA TYR A 15 -11.79 5.17 6.56
C TYR A 15 -11.32 5.60 7.94
N PRO A 16 -12.16 5.69 8.99
CA PRO A 16 -11.73 6.14 10.32
C PRO A 16 -10.70 5.22 10.98
N PHE A 17 -10.67 3.95 10.56
CA PHE A 17 -9.81 2.91 11.14
C PHE A 17 -8.52 2.72 10.36
N LEU A 18 -8.60 2.77 9.02
CA LEU A 18 -7.44 2.61 8.14
C LEU A 18 -6.63 3.90 7.99
N PHE A 19 -7.25 5.06 8.22
CA PHE A 19 -6.64 6.38 7.99
C PHE A 19 -6.87 7.31 9.18
N ASP A 20 -6.49 6.86 10.38
CA ASP A 20 -6.54 7.65 11.60
C ASP A 20 -5.44 8.74 11.63
N GLU A 21 -5.54 9.70 12.55
CA GLU A 21 -4.60 10.82 12.67
C GLU A 21 -3.16 10.34 12.96
N ARG A 22 -2.97 9.23 13.66
CA ARG A 22 -1.64 8.68 13.97
C ARG A 22 -0.92 8.27 12.70
N ARG A 23 -1.64 7.65 11.75
CA ARG A 23 -1.09 7.23 10.46
C ARG A 23 -0.70 8.41 9.57
N PHE A 24 -1.40 9.53 9.68
CA PHE A 24 -0.98 10.76 9.00
C PHE A 24 0.22 11.41 9.66
N ALA A 25 0.31 11.38 10.99
CA ALA A 25 1.42 11.96 11.73
C ALA A 25 2.78 11.30 11.38
N VAL A 26 2.80 9.98 11.19
CA VAL A 26 4.04 9.24 10.85
C VAL A 26 4.45 9.37 9.38
N ALA A 27 3.58 9.84 8.49
CA ALA A 27 3.85 9.88 7.04
C ALA A 27 5.08 10.69 6.67
N ALA A 28 5.38 11.77 7.41
CA ALA A 28 6.56 12.60 7.16
C ALA A 28 7.86 11.83 7.43
N GLU A 29 7.87 11.03 8.48
CA GLU A 29 8.99 10.17 8.84
C GLU A 29 9.12 9.01 7.85
N GLU A 30 8.02 8.37 7.46
CA GLU A 30 8.02 7.30 6.43
C GLU A 30 8.62 7.81 5.11
N VAL A 31 8.21 8.99 4.64
CA VAL A 31 8.78 9.61 3.43
C VAL A 31 10.27 9.92 3.60
N ARG A 32 10.70 10.40 4.78
CA ARG A 32 12.14 10.62 5.06
C ARG A 32 12.94 9.33 4.93
N LYS A 33 12.42 8.24 5.48
CA LYS A 33 13.03 6.90 5.42
C LYS A 33 13.08 6.37 3.98
N ILE A 34 12.00 6.51 3.20
CA ILE A 34 11.96 6.13 1.78
C ILE A 34 13.02 6.90 0.98
N VAL A 35 13.12 8.21 1.17
CA VAL A 35 14.13 9.03 0.50
C VAL A 35 15.57 8.59 0.85
N LYS A 36 15.81 8.25 2.13
CA LYS A 36 17.11 7.72 2.59
C LYS A 36 17.39 6.35 1.95
N LEU A 37 16.43 5.45 1.98
CA LEU A 37 16.56 4.07 1.51
C LEU A 37 16.78 3.98 -0.01
N THR A 38 16.09 4.82 -0.77
CA THR A 38 16.17 4.85 -2.24
C THR A 38 17.28 5.72 -2.77
N GLY A 39 17.71 6.73 -2.02
CA GLY A 39 18.63 7.79 -2.47
C GLY A 39 17.98 8.81 -3.41
N VAL A 40 16.66 8.70 -3.69
CA VAL A 40 15.93 9.63 -4.57
C VAL A 40 15.49 10.84 -3.76
N ARG A 41 16.10 12.00 -4.02
CA ARG A 41 15.89 13.22 -3.23
C ARG A 41 15.01 14.26 -3.93
N GLN A 42 14.77 14.10 -5.24
CA GLN A 42 13.95 15.01 -6.06
C GLN A 42 13.49 14.30 -7.33
N GLY A 43 12.57 14.92 -8.05
CA GLY A 43 12.05 14.44 -9.34
C GLY A 43 10.58 14.02 -9.26
N THR A 44 10.18 13.22 -10.23
CA THR A 44 8.78 12.75 -10.40
C THR A 44 8.53 11.49 -9.59
N VAL A 45 7.39 11.44 -8.91
CA VAL A 45 6.97 10.30 -8.09
C VAL A 45 5.58 9.83 -8.49
N LEU A 46 5.46 8.52 -8.66
CA LEU A 46 4.18 7.82 -8.78
C LEU A 46 3.84 7.18 -7.42
N ASP A 47 2.71 7.55 -6.85
CA ASP A 47 2.16 6.97 -5.62
C ASP A 47 0.92 6.16 -5.98
N LEU A 48 1.08 4.85 -6.15
CA LEU A 48 0.02 3.92 -6.56
C LEU A 48 -0.79 3.44 -5.36
N CYS A 49 -2.12 3.39 -5.54
CA CYS A 49 -3.07 3.18 -4.45
C CYS A 49 -2.88 4.24 -3.35
N CYS A 50 -2.74 5.50 -3.76
CA CYS A 50 -2.37 6.61 -2.87
C CYS A 50 -3.40 6.89 -1.77
N GLY A 51 -4.61 6.35 -1.88
CA GLY A 51 -5.69 6.53 -0.93
C GLY A 51 -6.01 8.00 -0.66
N PRO A 52 -6.08 8.42 0.62
CA PRO A 52 -6.33 9.82 0.99
C PRO A 52 -5.10 10.73 0.87
N GLY A 53 -4.06 10.30 0.11
CA GLY A 53 -2.89 11.10 -0.19
C GLY A 53 -1.89 11.26 0.96
N ARG A 54 -1.81 10.28 1.85
CA ARG A 54 -0.95 10.32 3.05
C ARG A 54 0.51 10.61 2.71
N HIS A 55 1.10 9.87 1.79
CA HIS A 55 2.48 10.05 1.33
C HIS A 55 2.59 11.08 0.21
N SER A 56 1.63 11.08 -0.74
CA SER A 56 1.62 12.01 -1.86
C SER A 56 1.75 13.48 -1.43
N VAL A 57 0.97 13.89 -0.42
CA VAL A 57 0.98 15.28 0.08
C VAL A 57 2.31 15.62 0.75
N VAL A 58 2.89 14.69 1.51
CA VAL A 58 4.20 14.90 2.17
C VAL A 58 5.33 14.98 1.15
N LEU A 59 5.33 14.12 0.13
CA LEU A 59 6.29 14.17 -0.98
C LEU A 59 6.22 15.51 -1.72
N ALA A 60 5.01 15.99 -2.04
CA ALA A 60 4.83 17.28 -2.68
C ALA A 60 5.33 18.45 -1.80
N LYS A 61 5.11 18.40 -0.46
CA LYS A 61 5.70 19.38 0.48
C LYS A 61 7.23 19.39 0.45
N ARG A 62 7.86 18.27 0.12
CA ARG A 62 9.32 18.14 -0.02
C ARG A 62 9.84 18.51 -1.41
N GLY A 63 8.98 19.01 -2.29
CA GLY A 63 9.35 19.49 -3.63
C GLY A 63 9.31 18.44 -4.74
N PHE A 64 8.83 17.22 -4.49
CA PHE A 64 8.61 16.24 -5.54
C PHE A 64 7.41 16.61 -6.41
N GLN A 65 7.49 16.25 -7.69
CA GLN A 65 6.35 16.28 -8.61
C GLN A 65 5.58 14.96 -8.48
N VAL A 66 4.42 14.98 -7.86
CA VAL A 66 3.72 13.75 -7.48
C VAL A 66 2.46 13.54 -8.30
N THR A 67 2.34 12.32 -8.85
CA THR A 67 1.10 11.75 -9.38
C THR A 67 0.62 10.67 -8.41
N GLY A 68 -0.51 10.89 -7.75
CA GLY A 68 -1.19 9.92 -6.90
C GLY A 68 -2.31 9.25 -7.67
N VAL A 69 -2.28 7.92 -7.76
CA VAL A 69 -3.29 7.12 -8.46
C VAL A 69 -4.08 6.30 -7.46
N ASP A 70 -5.40 6.39 -7.53
CA ASP A 70 -6.31 5.53 -6.76
C ASP A 70 -7.62 5.40 -7.53
N ARG A 71 -8.28 4.26 -7.43
CA ARG A 71 -9.57 4.07 -8.10
C ARG A 71 -10.75 4.65 -7.31
N THR A 72 -10.57 4.90 -6.00
CA THR A 72 -11.65 5.25 -5.07
C THR A 72 -11.87 6.76 -5.04
N ARG A 73 -12.91 7.23 -5.71
CA ARG A 73 -13.28 8.65 -5.76
C ARG A 73 -13.38 9.29 -4.38
N PHE A 74 -13.96 8.57 -3.41
CA PHE A 74 -14.07 9.03 -2.03
C PHE A 74 -12.69 9.32 -1.42
N LEU A 75 -11.73 8.40 -1.55
CA LEU A 75 -10.38 8.59 -1.01
C LEU A 75 -9.65 9.74 -1.70
N LEU A 76 -9.75 9.82 -3.03
CA LEU A 76 -9.17 10.94 -3.80
C LEU A 76 -9.78 12.29 -3.42
N SER A 77 -11.06 12.35 -3.06
CA SER A 77 -11.68 13.59 -2.56
C SER A 77 -11.01 14.07 -1.27
N LYS A 78 -10.65 13.13 -0.37
CA LYS A 78 -9.90 13.42 0.86
C LYS A 78 -8.47 13.86 0.56
N ALA A 79 -7.80 13.18 -0.40
CA ALA A 79 -6.46 13.53 -0.85
C ALA A 79 -6.40 14.95 -1.43
N ARG A 80 -7.31 15.29 -2.35
CA ARG A 80 -7.42 16.63 -2.93
C ARG A 80 -7.67 17.71 -1.86
N ARG A 81 -8.54 17.41 -0.88
CA ARG A 81 -8.79 18.34 0.23
C ARG A 81 -7.53 18.57 1.05
N ARG A 82 -6.78 17.49 1.42
CA ARG A 82 -5.51 17.61 2.14
C ARG A 82 -4.48 18.44 1.41
N ALA A 83 -4.26 18.18 0.12
CA ALA A 83 -3.32 18.92 -0.70
C ALA A 83 -3.65 20.44 -0.72
N ARG A 84 -4.94 20.78 -0.88
CA ARG A 84 -5.41 22.19 -0.82
C ARG A 84 -5.17 22.83 0.53
N THR A 85 -5.50 22.13 1.64
CA THR A 85 -5.30 22.66 3.00
C THR A 85 -3.86 23.04 3.27
N VAL A 86 -2.89 22.26 2.76
CA VAL A 86 -1.47 22.52 2.96
C VAL A 86 -0.79 23.23 1.76
N ARG A 87 -1.58 23.69 0.80
CA ARG A 87 -1.18 24.48 -0.38
C ARG A 87 -0.08 23.82 -1.23
N VAL A 88 -0.19 22.51 -1.46
CA VAL A 88 0.69 21.79 -2.40
C VAL A 88 -0.06 21.32 -3.64
N ARG A 89 0.68 21.15 -4.74
CA ARG A 89 0.15 20.59 -5.98
C ARG A 89 0.49 19.09 -6.03
N VAL A 90 -0.53 18.27 -6.23
CA VAL A 90 -0.42 16.83 -6.52
C VAL A 90 -1.42 16.55 -7.64
N GLU A 91 -0.98 15.86 -8.67
CA GLU A 91 -1.88 15.32 -9.67
C GLU A 91 -2.55 14.06 -9.10
N PHE A 92 -3.87 14.11 -8.84
CA PHE A 92 -4.63 12.93 -8.41
C PHE A 92 -5.45 12.38 -9.56
N VAL A 93 -5.14 11.15 -9.97
CA VAL A 93 -5.77 10.43 -11.08
C VAL A 93 -6.67 9.34 -10.51
N GLU A 94 -7.94 9.34 -10.95
CA GLU A 94 -8.89 8.26 -10.67
C GLU A 94 -8.70 7.17 -11.75
N SER A 95 -8.05 6.08 -11.40
CA SER A 95 -7.78 4.97 -12.32
C SER A 95 -7.58 3.67 -11.55
N ASP A 96 -7.92 2.55 -12.19
CA ASP A 96 -7.42 1.26 -11.77
C ASP A 96 -5.90 1.18 -12.06
N VAL A 97 -5.13 0.61 -11.14
CA VAL A 97 -3.68 0.48 -11.30
C VAL A 97 -3.29 -0.50 -12.42
N ARG A 98 -4.21 -1.36 -12.81
CA ARG A 98 -4.05 -2.26 -13.97
C ARG A 98 -4.07 -1.50 -15.30
N ASP A 99 -4.77 -0.37 -15.34
CA ASP A 99 -4.95 0.45 -16.54
C ASP A 99 -4.02 1.67 -16.58
N PHE A 100 -3.30 1.94 -15.46
CA PHE A 100 -2.45 3.11 -15.38
C PHE A 100 -1.00 2.80 -15.75
N VAL A 101 -0.55 3.43 -16.83
CA VAL A 101 0.85 3.41 -17.27
C VAL A 101 1.21 4.76 -17.90
N ARG A 102 2.39 5.29 -17.59
CA ARG A 102 3.01 6.46 -18.23
C ARG A 102 4.48 6.16 -18.49
N PRO A 103 4.84 5.67 -19.68
CA PRO A 103 6.18 5.17 -19.96
C PRO A 103 7.27 6.19 -19.66
N GLY A 104 8.27 5.79 -18.88
CA GLY A 104 9.45 6.58 -18.57
C GLY A 104 9.19 7.90 -17.83
N ALA A 105 8.03 8.05 -17.16
CA ALA A 105 7.65 9.32 -16.55
C ALA A 105 8.22 9.53 -15.14
N TYR A 106 8.50 8.47 -14.39
CA TYR A 106 8.75 8.58 -12.96
C TYR A 106 10.15 8.11 -12.56
N ARG A 107 10.76 8.87 -11.66
CA ARG A 107 12.02 8.50 -11.01
C ARG A 107 11.84 7.57 -9.82
N LEU A 108 10.71 7.69 -9.13
CA LEU A 108 10.34 6.88 -7.98
C LEU A 108 8.89 6.42 -8.13
N ALA A 109 8.62 5.14 -7.90
CA ALA A 109 7.27 4.60 -7.77
C ALA A 109 7.09 4.01 -6.37
N LEU A 110 5.92 4.21 -5.79
CA LEU A 110 5.56 3.73 -4.46
C LEU A 110 4.28 2.90 -4.54
N ASN A 111 4.28 1.76 -3.86
CA ASN A 111 3.09 0.99 -3.54
C ASN A 111 3.22 0.57 -2.07
N LEU A 112 2.55 1.28 -1.19
CA LEU A 112 2.81 1.25 0.24
C LEU A 112 1.59 0.78 1.02
N PHE A 113 1.84 0.33 2.26
CA PHE A 113 0.81 0.00 3.22
C PHE A 113 -0.08 -1.18 2.79
N THR A 114 0.56 -2.21 2.24
CA THR A 114 -0.11 -3.46 1.81
C THR A 114 -1.21 -3.22 0.76
N ALA A 115 -0.93 -2.37 -0.22
CA ALA A 115 -1.84 -2.11 -1.33
C ALA A 115 -1.58 -3.02 -2.55
N PHE A 116 -0.66 -3.98 -2.45
CA PHE A 116 -0.35 -4.98 -3.47
C PHE A 116 -0.94 -6.34 -3.11
N GLY A 117 -1.43 -7.08 -4.10
CA GLY A 117 -2.01 -8.41 -3.91
C GLY A 117 -3.54 -8.42 -3.73
N TYR A 118 -4.27 -7.37 -4.10
CA TYR A 118 -5.72 -7.30 -3.91
C TYR A 118 -6.52 -8.10 -4.94
N PHE A 119 -5.91 -8.43 -6.08
CA PHE A 119 -6.61 -9.07 -7.19
C PHE A 119 -6.81 -10.57 -6.97
N ASP A 120 -7.89 -11.10 -7.55
CA ASP A 120 -8.16 -12.53 -7.53
C ASP A 120 -7.20 -13.31 -8.42
N LYS A 121 -6.74 -12.69 -9.50
CA LYS A 121 -5.81 -13.30 -10.44
C LYS A 121 -4.39 -12.78 -10.22
N LYS A 122 -3.44 -13.67 -10.01
CA LYS A 122 -2.01 -13.31 -9.88
C LYS A 122 -1.45 -12.61 -11.12
N ASP A 123 -2.06 -12.83 -12.29
CA ASP A 123 -1.67 -12.16 -13.54
C ASP A 123 -1.97 -10.66 -13.50
N ASP A 124 -3.00 -10.23 -12.75
CA ASP A 124 -3.27 -8.81 -12.52
C ASP A 124 -2.17 -8.16 -11.67
N ASP A 125 -1.64 -8.87 -10.66
CA ASP A 125 -0.48 -8.40 -9.89
C ASP A 125 0.75 -8.25 -10.81
N ARG A 126 1.00 -9.23 -11.71
CA ARG A 126 2.08 -9.14 -12.70
C ARG A 126 1.89 -7.98 -13.68
N LEU A 127 0.66 -7.72 -14.09
CA LEU A 127 0.32 -6.57 -14.94
C LEU A 127 0.66 -5.25 -14.23
N VAL A 128 0.28 -5.10 -12.96
CA VAL A 128 0.63 -3.92 -12.15
C VAL A 128 2.13 -3.72 -12.05
N LEU A 129 2.90 -4.80 -11.83
CA LEU A 129 4.37 -4.72 -11.79
C LEU A 129 4.95 -4.26 -13.14
N ARG A 130 4.44 -4.76 -14.26
CA ARG A 130 4.86 -4.29 -15.60
C ARG A 130 4.54 -2.83 -15.81
N ASN A 131 3.33 -2.38 -15.46
CA ASN A 131 2.92 -0.98 -15.57
C ASN A 131 3.82 -0.05 -14.75
N ILE A 132 4.21 -0.48 -13.54
CA ILE A 132 5.18 0.25 -12.71
C ILE A 132 6.55 0.29 -13.40
N PHE A 133 7.04 -0.86 -13.86
CA PHE A 133 8.34 -0.96 -14.52
C PHE A 133 8.40 -0.07 -15.78
N GLU A 134 7.39 -0.11 -16.63
CA GLU A 134 7.29 0.72 -17.82
C GLU A 134 7.23 2.21 -17.47
N SER A 135 6.49 2.55 -16.43
CA SER A 135 6.33 3.94 -15.97
C SER A 135 7.59 4.54 -15.36
N LEU A 136 8.54 3.70 -14.92
CA LEU A 136 9.82 4.17 -14.39
C LEU A 136 10.78 4.61 -15.50
N GLN A 137 11.50 5.69 -15.24
CA GLN A 137 12.67 6.14 -16.03
C GLN A 137 13.78 5.09 -15.95
N PRO A 138 14.76 5.10 -16.89
CA PRO A 138 16.00 4.36 -16.71
C PRO A 138 16.65 4.70 -15.37
N ARG A 139 17.10 3.70 -14.61
CA ARG A 139 17.58 3.81 -13.23
C ARG A 139 16.54 4.30 -12.22
N GLY A 140 15.25 4.26 -12.56
CA GLY A 140 14.16 4.55 -11.66
C GLY A 140 14.05 3.49 -10.56
N VAL A 141 13.44 3.87 -9.44
CA VAL A 141 13.33 3.03 -8.24
C VAL A 141 11.87 2.80 -7.89
N CYS A 142 11.54 1.56 -7.51
CA CYS A 142 10.24 1.24 -6.96
C CYS A 142 10.37 0.78 -5.50
N VAL A 143 9.43 1.17 -4.64
CA VAL A 143 9.31 0.70 -3.26
C VAL A 143 7.95 0.06 -3.04
N PHE A 144 7.97 -1.20 -2.60
CA PHE A 144 6.80 -1.90 -2.07
C PHE A 144 6.93 -2.02 -0.54
N ASP A 145 5.83 -1.81 0.16
CA ASP A 145 5.72 -2.05 1.60
C ASP A 145 4.45 -2.86 1.87
N VAL A 146 4.63 -4.15 2.15
CA VAL A 146 3.53 -5.11 2.30
C VAL A 146 3.64 -5.94 3.59
N CYS A 147 2.56 -6.61 3.94
CA CYS A 147 2.59 -7.66 4.95
C CYS A 147 3.06 -8.96 4.29
N GLY A 148 4.27 -9.40 4.60
CA GLY A 148 4.83 -10.66 4.08
C GLY A 148 4.30 -11.90 4.79
N LYS A 149 4.43 -13.07 4.12
CA LYS A 149 4.07 -14.39 4.69
C LYS A 149 4.82 -14.65 6.00
N GLU A 150 6.09 -14.26 6.09
CA GLU A 150 6.94 -14.48 7.26
C GLU A 150 6.34 -13.81 8.51
N ARG A 151 5.91 -12.56 8.37
CA ARG A 151 5.20 -11.85 9.43
C ARG A 151 3.87 -12.52 9.75
N LEU A 152 3.08 -12.86 8.72
CA LEU A 152 1.79 -13.50 8.90
C LEU A 152 1.93 -14.83 9.65
N ALA A 153 2.87 -15.68 9.25
CA ALA A 153 3.11 -16.97 9.90
C ALA A 153 3.48 -16.83 11.38
N LYS A 154 4.29 -15.81 11.72
CA LYS A 154 4.72 -15.59 13.10
C LYS A 154 3.60 -15.08 14.02
N PHE A 155 2.78 -14.16 13.52
CA PHE A 155 1.78 -13.45 14.33
C PHE A 155 0.35 -13.91 14.04
N PHE A 156 0.17 -15.00 13.33
CA PHE A 156 -1.15 -15.52 12.98
C PHE A 156 -1.86 -16.03 14.22
N SER A 157 -2.94 -15.36 14.62
CA SER A 157 -3.76 -15.73 15.78
C SER A 157 -5.14 -16.27 15.40
N GLY A 158 -5.50 -16.24 14.11
CA GLY A 158 -6.85 -16.58 13.62
C GLY A 158 -7.90 -15.55 14.01
N THR A 159 -7.92 -15.10 15.26
CA THR A 159 -8.87 -14.08 15.75
C THR A 159 -8.19 -13.20 16.79
N ASP A 160 -8.41 -11.90 16.71
CA ASP A 160 -8.06 -10.94 17.76
C ASP A 160 -9.21 -9.94 18.01
N SER A 161 -9.15 -9.22 19.12
CA SER A 161 -10.10 -8.17 19.44
C SER A 161 -9.46 -7.00 20.15
N GLU A 162 -10.01 -5.82 19.93
CA GLU A 162 -9.53 -4.57 20.49
C GLU A 162 -10.71 -3.65 20.84
N ARG A 163 -10.66 -3.00 22.01
CA ARG A 163 -11.62 -1.95 22.36
C ARG A 163 -11.04 -0.59 21.96
N LEU A 164 -11.71 0.06 21.02
CA LEU A 164 -11.34 1.38 20.54
C LEU A 164 -11.66 2.47 21.57
N ALA A 165 -11.04 3.63 21.42
CA ALA A 165 -11.20 4.76 22.36
C ALA A 165 -12.66 5.25 22.50
N ASP A 166 -13.49 5.06 21.47
CA ASP A 166 -14.91 5.43 21.47
C ASP A 166 -15.84 4.34 22.06
N GLY A 167 -15.25 3.29 22.67
CA GLY A 167 -15.96 2.15 23.25
C GLY A 167 -16.37 1.06 22.24
N THR A 168 -16.13 1.23 20.95
CA THR A 168 -16.42 0.22 19.93
C THR A 168 -15.53 -1.01 20.16
N LEU A 169 -16.10 -2.21 20.16
CA LEU A 169 -15.33 -3.47 20.13
C LEU A 169 -15.08 -3.84 18.68
N LEU A 170 -13.81 -3.88 18.29
CA LEU A 170 -13.37 -4.41 16.99
C LEU A 170 -12.93 -5.86 17.18
N ILE A 171 -13.53 -6.76 16.44
CA ILE A 171 -13.15 -8.17 16.33
C ILE A 171 -12.59 -8.36 14.91
N ARG A 172 -11.41 -8.96 14.80
CA ARG A 172 -10.78 -9.29 13.53
C ARG A 172 -10.57 -10.79 13.45
N THR A 173 -11.02 -11.39 12.37
CA THR A 173 -10.74 -12.79 12.06
C THR A 173 -9.93 -12.91 10.79
N TYR A 174 -9.02 -13.86 10.78
CA TYR A 174 -8.10 -14.11 9.68
C TYR A 174 -8.18 -15.58 9.30
N GLU A 175 -8.32 -15.85 8.02
CA GLU A 175 -8.33 -17.19 7.46
C GLU A 175 -7.30 -17.25 6.33
N VAL A 176 -6.32 -18.14 6.47
CA VAL A 176 -5.37 -18.44 5.40
C VAL A 176 -5.94 -19.54 4.54
N PHE A 177 -5.90 -19.39 3.22
CA PHE A 177 -6.42 -20.35 2.25
C PHE A 177 -5.54 -20.38 0.99
N ASP A 178 -5.88 -21.24 0.02
CA ASP A 178 -5.10 -21.48 -1.21
C ASP A 178 -3.61 -21.74 -0.89
N ASP A 179 -3.35 -22.75 -0.04
CA ASP A 179 -1.99 -23.18 0.31
C ASP A 179 -1.07 -22.03 0.75
N TRP A 180 -1.52 -21.22 1.70
CA TRP A 180 -0.81 -20.03 2.18
C TRP A 180 -0.56 -18.94 1.12
N THR A 181 -1.34 -18.95 0.06
CA THR A 181 -1.25 -17.91 -0.98
C THR A 181 -2.10 -16.69 -0.64
N ARG A 182 -3.21 -16.89 0.06
CA ARG A 182 -4.21 -15.85 0.29
C ARG A 182 -4.62 -15.78 1.76
N VAL A 183 -5.01 -14.59 2.20
CA VAL A 183 -5.63 -14.35 3.50
C VAL A 183 -6.96 -13.64 3.31
N ARG A 184 -8.00 -14.18 3.95
CA ARG A 184 -9.30 -13.52 4.12
C ARG A 184 -9.32 -12.84 5.47
N ASN A 185 -9.77 -11.59 5.49
CA ASN A 185 -9.93 -10.78 6.67
C ASN A 185 -11.42 -10.49 6.86
N GLU A 186 -11.90 -10.61 8.09
CA GLU A 186 -13.20 -10.14 8.46
C GLU A 186 -13.09 -9.25 9.70
N TRP A 187 -13.60 -8.04 9.61
CA TRP A 187 -13.59 -7.07 10.69
C TRP A 187 -15.00 -6.72 11.09
N ILE A 188 -15.33 -6.96 12.36
CA ILE A 188 -16.65 -6.71 12.95
C ILE A 188 -16.50 -5.61 14.00
N PHE A 189 -17.23 -4.51 13.80
CA PHE A 189 -17.29 -3.37 14.71
C PHE A 189 -18.63 -3.43 15.47
N LEU A 190 -18.55 -3.61 16.78
CA LEU A 190 -19.70 -3.66 17.67
C LEU A 190 -19.77 -2.39 18.52
N LYS A 191 -20.88 -1.62 18.42
CA LYS A 191 -21.13 -0.45 19.25
C LYS A 191 -22.57 -0.48 19.77
N GLY A 192 -22.73 -0.68 21.08
CA GLY A 192 -24.02 -0.98 21.68
C GLY A 192 -24.61 -2.25 21.05
N ASN A 193 -25.82 -2.18 20.54
CA ASN A 193 -26.53 -3.26 19.85
C ASN A 193 -26.37 -3.24 18.31
N ARG A 194 -25.45 -2.43 17.77
CA ARG A 194 -25.21 -2.32 16.32
C ARG A 194 -23.91 -3.00 15.95
N ALA A 195 -23.97 -3.82 14.88
CA ALA A 195 -22.81 -4.46 14.26
C ALA A 195 -22.60 -3.95 12.84
N ARG A 196 -21.34 -3.71 12.46
CA ARG A 196 -20.92 -3.50 11.06
C ARG A 196 -19.84 -4.50 10.73
N ARG A 197 -19.97 -5.18 9.60
CA ARG A 197 -19.08 -6.24 9.15
C ARG A 197 -18.44 -5.84 7.83
N PHE A 198 -17.13 -6.05 7.71
CA PHE A 198 -16.35 -5.83 6.50
C PHE A 198 -15.53 -7.06 6.23
N GLN A 199 -15.58 -7.54 4.99
CA GLN A 199 -14.75 -8.65 4.52
C GLN A 199 -13.89 -8.19 3.35
N PHE A 200 -12.64 -8.64 3.34
CA PHE A 200 -11.72 -8.43 2.24
C PHE A 200 -10.66 -9.54 2.25
N HIS A 201 -10.05 -9.74 1.12
CA HIS A 201 -8.99 -10.74 0.98
C HIS A 201 -7.87 -10.19 0.11
N GLN A 202 -6.72 -10.80 0.23
CA GLN A 202 -5.54 -10.44 -0.56
C GLN A 202 -4.62 -11.64 -0.75
N THR A 203 -3.87 -11.61 -1.83
CA THR A 203 -2.69 -12.46 -2.02
C THR A 203 -1.57 -11.97 -1.11
N VAL A 204 -0.93 -12.89 -0.40
CA VAL A 204 0.26 -12.61 0.43
C VAL A 204 1.48 -13.22 -0.22
N TYR A 205 2.56 -12.47 -0.24
CA TYR A 205 3.84 -12.87 -0.81
C TYR A 205 4.88 -13.04 0.29
N SER A 206 5.72 -14.07 0.17
CA SER A 206 6.98 -14.12 0.92
C SER A 206 8.00 -13.15 0.31
N GLY A 207 9.07 -12.87 1.05
CA GLY A 207 10.16 -12.05 0.53
C GLY A 207 10.74 -12.61 -0.77
N GLN A 208 10.93 -13.93 -0.85
CA GLN A 208 11.46 -14.57 -2.05
C GLN A 208 10.48 -14.48 -3.24
N GLU A 209 9.19 -14.78 -3.03
CA GLU A 209 8.18 -14.69 -4.09
C GLU A 209 8.07 -13.26 -4.67
N LEU A 210 8.06 -12.23 -3.81
CA LEU A 210 8.01 -10.85 -4.28
C LEU A 210 9.28 -10.46 -5.03
N LYS A 211 10.44 -10.89 -4.55
CA LYS A 211 11.74 -10.65 -5.21
C LYS A 211 11.79 -11.30 -6.59
N ASP A 212 11.30 -12.53 -6.73
CA ASP A 212 11.29 -13.25 -8.00
C ASP A 212 10.31 -12.60 -9.00
N LEU A 213 9.13 -12.19 -8.56
CA LEU A 213 8.18 -11.45 -9.39
C LEU A 213 8.78 -10.14 -9.92
N LEU A 214 9.47 -9.38 -9.06
CA LEU A 214 10.13 -8.14 -9.46
C LEU A 214 11.25 -8.41 -10.46
N ARG A 215 12.08 -9.44 -10.25
CA ARG A 215 13.13 -9.82 -11.22
C ARG A 215 12.56 -10.29 -12.56
N GLN A 216 11.50 -11.11 -12.55
CA GLN A 216 10.81 -11.56 -13.76
C GLN A 216 10.18 -10.39 -14.53
N THR A 217 9.82 -9.30 -13.85
CA THR A 217 9.33 -8.08 -14.47
C THR A 217 10.43 -7.29 -15.19
N GLY A 218 11.71 -7.50 -14.83
CA GLY A 218 12.86 -6.83 -15.45
C GLY A 218 13.69 -5.95 -14.50
N PHE A 219 13.33 -5.85 -13.21
CA PHE A 219 14.13 -5.12 -12.24
C PHE A 219 15.49 -5.79 -12.04
N THR A 220 16.56 -5.02 -12.21
CA THR A 220 17.95 -5.54 -12.19
C THR A 220 18.48 -5.73 -10.78
N GLU A 221 18.12 -4.85 -9.85
CA GLU A 221 18.50 -4.93 -8.44
C GLU A 221 17.25 -4.94 -7.57
N VAL A 222 17.10 -5.97 -6.74
CA VAL A 222 15.99 -6.09 -5.77
C VAL A 222 16.56 -6.38 -4.39
N LYS A 223 16.41 -5.42 -3.47
CA LYS A 223 16.78 -5.54 -2.06
C LYS A 223 15.55 -5.63 -1.19
N LEU A 224 15.58 -6.53 -0.21
CA LEU A 224 14.53 -6.70 0.78
C LEU A 224 14.99 -6.17 2.13
N TYR A 225 14.06 -5.52 2.83
CA TYR A 225 14.25 -4.97 4.17
C TYR A 225 13.07 -5.36 5.07
N GLY A 226 13.33 -5.43 6.38
CA GLY A 226 12.33 -5.70 7.39
C GLY A 226 11.45 -4.50 7.71
N ASP A 227 11.90 -3.29 7.36
CA ASP A 227 11.20 -2.02 7.58
C ASP A 227 11.72 -0.91 6.66
N LEU A 228 11.14 0.29 6.80
CA LEU A 228 11.58 1.48 6.06
C LEU A 228 12.88 2.10 6.61
N ASP A 229 13.37 1.69 7.77
CA ASP A 229 14.67 2.12 8.31
C ASP A 229 15.84 1.43 7.61
N GLY A 230 15.56 0.37 6.84
CA GLY A 230 16.54 -0.40 6.10
C GLY A 230 17.15 -1.55 6.91
N GLN A 231 16.45 -2.01 7.96
CA GLN A 231 16.84 -3.21 8.68
C GLN A 231 16.86 -4.41 7.72
N PRO A 232 17.85 -5.31 7.79
CA PRO A 232 17.88 -6.50 6.96
C PRO A 232 16.58 -7.31 7.08
N PHE A 233 16.11 -7.86 5.96
CA PHE A 233 15.00 -8.79 5.97
C PHE A 233 15.44 -10.11 6.58
N GLY A 234 14.99 -10.39 7.78
CA GLY A 234 15.37 -11.55 8.58
C GLY A 234 14.19 -12.46 8.91
N PRO A 235 14.35 -13.35 9.89
CA PRO A 235 13.30 -14.32 10.27
C PRO A 235 12.11 -13.67 10.98
N ASP A 236 12.26 -12.44 11.46
CA ASP A 236 11.24 -11.70 12.21
C ASP A 236 11.01 -10.27 11.68
N PRO A 237 10.63 -10.12 10.43
CA PRO A 237 10.49 -8.79 9.85
C PRO A 237 9.16 -8.17 10.28
N PRO A 238 9.13 -6.92 10.82
CA PRO A 238 7.88 -6.22 11.07
C PRO A 238 7.11 -5.89 9.79
N ARG A 239 7.81 -5.77 8.65
CA ARG A 239 7.26 -5.54 7.31
C ARG A 239 8.07 -6.31 6.27
N LEU A 240 7.53 -6.44 5.07
CA LEU A 240 8.28 -6.79 3.87
C LEU A 240 8.38 -5.54 3.01
N VAL A 241 9.55 -4.91 3.01
CA VAL A 241 9.85 -3.74 2.19
C VAL A 241 10.79 -4.17 1.06
N ALA A 242 10.35 -4.05 -0.19
CA ALA A 242 11.18 -4.31 -1.35
C ALA A 242 11.55 -2.99 -2.04
N VAL A 243 12.84 -2.80 -2.30
CA VAL A 243 13.37 -1.70 -3.12
C VAL A 243 13.93 -2.30 -4.40
N ALA A 244 13.33 -1.94 -5.52
CA ALA A 244 13.68 -2.48 -6.84
C ALA A 244 14.14 -1.38 -7.80
N ARG A 245 15.20 -1.64 -8.57
CA ARG A 245 15.78 -0.70 -9.55
C ARG A 245 15.62 -1.20 -10.98
N LYS A 246 15.19 -0.30 -11.87
CA LYS A 246 15.10 -0.53 -13.31
C LYS A 246 16.45 -0.39 -13.98
#